data_a749b673972e24bf4cf474a4c955beba
#
_entry.id   a749b673972e24bf4cf474a4c955beba
#
_cell.length_a   1.000
_cell.length_b   1.000
_cell.length_c   1.000
_cell.angle_alpha   90.00
_cell.angle_beta   90.00
_cell.angle_gamma   90.00
#
_symmetry.space_group_name_H-M   'P 1'
#
loop_
_entity.id
_entity.type
_entity.pdbx_description
1 polymer ?
#
loop_
_entity_poly.entity_id
_entity_poly.type
_entity_poly.pdbx_seq_one_letter_code
_entity_poly.pdbx_strand_id
1 'polypeptide(L)'
;MLDLDSTPINANHWDIFCVVVDNYGDIGVTWRLAKQLAAEYAITVNLWVDDLKSFSHILPELDAGQAYQTFFGVNIIHWNDSSIEEYSPGQCLIEAFACEIPSSIIEGLTKLKQTNPIELPIWLNLEYLSAEDWVEGCHGLPSFQTNGLQKYFYLPGFTDKTGGLICEQNLFQLRDNWQSDDANKMALFNQLGLRGIEPNHHVISVFSYETPSLLGLIQSWQAEKSPIHVLIPKGRSLNSLTSILACSVDKLVAGQQFNLDNVTLHILPMTDQQGYDRLLWSCDFNIVRGEDSFLRAQWAAKPFIWHIYPQEDDYHLIKLEAFMQIYCDNLAPDLAKPWCELNRSFNQGNQIDTVNHWQKLEFNHLPLLQHAKTWPMTALNSADLATRLVQFVKSR
;
A
#
# COMPACT_ATOMS: atom_id res chain seq x y z
N MET A 1 -6.72 -21.82 -28.34
CA MET A 1 -7.71 -20.78 -28.69
C MET A 1 -8.85 -20.93 -27.70
N LEU A 2 -9.01 -19.98 -26.77
CA LEU A 2 -10.05 -20.03 -25.75
C LEU A 2 -11.43 -20.05 -26.40
N ASP A 3 -12.25 -21.05 -26.08
CA ASP A 3 -13.64 -21.17 -26.55
C ASP A 3 -14.56 -20.52 -25.51
N LEU A 4 -14.82 -19.22 -25.66
CA LEU A 4 -15.65 -18.43 -24.74
C LEU A 4 -17.15 -18.52 -25.09
N ASP A 5 -17.52 -19.30 -26.10
CA ASP A 5 -18.90 -19.32 -26.65
C ASP A 5 -19.93 -20.09 -25.80
N SER A 6 -19.54 -20.79 -24.70
CA SER A 6 -20.43 -21.73 -24.01
C SER A 6 -20.67 -21.48 -22.52
N THR A 7 -20.00 -20.53 -21.89
CA THR A 7 -20.15 -20.28 -20.44
C THR A 7 -20.94 -19.01 -20.19
N PRO A 8 -22.12 -19.07 -19.52
CA PRO A 8 -22.82 -17.85 -19.15
C PRO A 8 -21.97 -17.01 -18.21
N ILE A 9 -21.80 -15.73 -18.50
CA ILE A 9 -21.09 -14.80 -17.61
C ILE A 9 -21.82 -14.78 -16.27
N ASN A 10 -21.08 -15.11 -15.21
CA ASN A 10 -21.59 -14.96 -13.86
C ASN A 10 -21.67 -13.47 -13.54
N ALA A 11 -22.87 -12.91 -13.45
CA ALA A 11 -23.12 -11.49 -13.29
C ALA A 11 -22.44 -10.83 -12.07
N ASN A 12 -21.87 -11.60 -11.17
CA ASN A 12 -21.20 -11.10 -9.97
C ASN A 12 -19.77 -11.62 -9.83
N HIS A 13 -19.09 -11.88 -10.95
CA HIS A 13 -17.73 -12.37 -10.99
C HIS A 13 -16.81 -11.30 -11.59
N TRP A 14 -15.72 -11.00 -10.92
CA TRP A 14 -14.70 -10.03 -11.35
C TRP A 14 -13.31 -10.67 -11.37
N ASP A 15 -12.53 -10.35 -12.37
CA ASP A 15 -11.15 -10.79 -12.52
C ASP A 15 -10.20 -9.62 -12.29
N ILE A 16 -9.20 -9.80 -11.41
CA ILE A 16 -8.13 -8.83 -11.15
C ILE A 16 -6.82 -9.50 -11.54
N PHE A 17 -6.13 -8.95 -12.54
CA PHE A 17 -4.81 -9.38 -12.96
C PHE A 17 -3.75 -8.50 -12.34
N CYS A 18 -2.74 -9.10 -11.71
CA CYS A 18 -1.65 -8.43 -11.03
C CYS A 18 -0.31 -9.09 -11.36
N VAL A 19 0.61 -8.33 -11.93
CA VAL A 19 2.04 -8.67 -12.04
C VAL A 19 2.77 -8.02 -10.86
N VAL A 20 3.59 -8.78 -10.17
CA VAL A 20 4.33 -8.31 -8.98
C VAL A 20 5.65 -7.69 -9.40
N VAL A 21 5.73 -6.36 -9.46
CA VAL A 21 6.94 -5.61 -9.85
C VAL A 21 7.70 -5.11 -8.62
N ASP A 22 7.05 -4.40 -7.69
CA ASP A 22 7.65 -3.91 -6.44
C ASP A 22 7.28 -4.84 -5.26
N ASN A 23 7.81 -6.06 -5.29
CA ASN A 23 7.71 -7.10 -4.24
C ASN A 23 6.32 -7.21 -3.56
N TYR A 24 5.90 -6.19 -2.80
CA TYR A 24 4.66 -6.22 -2.00
C TYR A 24 3.70 -5.09 -2.33
N GLY A 25 4.12 -4.08 -3.12
CA GLY A 25 3.31 -2.91 -3.44
C GLY A 25 2.07 -3.29 -4.24
N ASP A 26 2.29 -3.84 -5.43
CA ASP A 26 1.24 -4.16 -6.39
C ASP A 26 0.25 -5.20 -5.83
N ILE A 27 0.79 -6.33 -5.34
CA ILE A 27 -0.02 -7.39 -4.76
C ILE A 27 -0.69 -6.95 -3.44
N GLY A 28 -0.07 -6.05 -2.67
CA GLY A 28 -0.65 -5.50 -1.45
C GLY A 28 -1.93 -4.73 -1.71
N VAL A 29 -1.91 -3.83 -2.70
CA VAL A 29 -3.07 -3.03 -3.11
C VAL A 29 -4.17 -3.92 -3.70
N THR A 30 -3.83 -4.78 -4.66
CA THR A 30 -4.82 -5.66 -5.32
C THR A 30 -5.44 -6.66 -4.36
N TRP A 31 -4.68 -7.19 -3.42
CA TRP A 31 -5.18 -8.10 -2.39
C TRP A 31 -6.16 -7.41 -1.43
N ARG A 32 -5.89 -6.17 -1.00
CA ARG A 32 -6.85 -5.41 -0.20
C ARG A 32 -8.13 -5.15 -0.97
N LEU A 33 -8.03 -4.69 -2.21
CA LEU A 33 -9.19 -4.45 -3.07
C LEU A 33 -10.01 -5.72 -3.28
N ALA A 34 -9.37 -6.84 -3.61
CA ALA A 34 -10.05 -8.12 -3.82
C ALA A 34 -10.82 -8.57 -2.57
N LYS A 35 -10.19 -8.50 -1.38
CA LYS A 35 -10.85 -8.82 -0.12
C LYS A 35 -12.03 -7.89 0.17
N GLN A 36 -11.87 -6.59 -0.05
CA GLN A 36 -12.92 -5.61 0.19
C GLN A 36 -14.13 -5.84 -0.74
N LEU A 37 -13.90 -6.07 -2.03
CA LEU A 37 -14.96 -6.40 -2.99
C LEU A 37 -15.72 -7.68 -2.61
N ALA A 38 -15.00 -8.72 -2.19
CA ALA A 38 -15.63 -9.97 -1.76
C ALA A 38 -16.44 -9.79 -0.46
N ALA A 39 -15.87 -9.14 0.54
CA ALA A 39 -16.49 -9.02 1.87
C ALA A 39 -17.64 -8.01 1.93
N GLU A 40 -17.51 -6.86 1.27
CA GLU A 40 -18.46 -5.75 1.40
C GLU A 40 -19.52 -5.71 0.29
N TYR A 41 -19.21 -6.30 -0.89
CA TYR A 41 -20.08 -6.27 -2.06
C TYR A 41 -20.56 -7.64 -2.52
N ALA A 42 -20.14 -8.72 -1.85
CA ALA A 42 -20.44 -10.09 -2.20
C ALA A 42 -20.10 -10.43 -3.67
N ILE A 43 -19.02 -9.84 -4.19
CA ILE A 43 -18.50 -10.10 -5.53
C ILE A 43 -17.61 -11.34 -5.47
N THR A 44 -17.81 -12.31 -6.35
CA THR A 44 -16.84 -13.39 -6.55
C THR A 44 -15.62 -12.82 -7.25
N VAL A 45 -14.47 -12.77 -6.58
CA VAL A 45 -13.24 -12.22 -7.15
C VAL A 45 -12.24 -13.33 -7.44
N ASN A 46 -11.73 -13.36 -8.66
CA ASN A 46 -10.55 -14.11 -9.03
C ASN A 46 -9.35 -13.14 -9.10
N LEU A 47 -8.37 -13.37 -8.26
CA LEU A 47 -7.11 -12.63 -8.26
C LEU A 47 -6.03 -13.47 -8.94
N TRP A 48 -5.64 -13.04 -10.14
CA TRP A 48 -4.63 -13.67 -10.98
C TRP A 48 -3.27 -13.05 -10.69
N VAL A 49 -2.32 -13.87 -10.20
CA VAL A 49 -1.01 -13.39 -9.73
C VAL A 49 0.10 -14.22 -10.36
N ASP A 50 1.11 -13.57 -10.89
CA ASP A 50 2.28 -14.20 -11.53
C ASP A 50 3.31 -14.73 -10.50
N ASP A 51 3.49 -14.06 -9.36
CA ASP A 51 4.45 -14.42 -8.31
C ASP A 51 3.77 -14.74 -6.97
N LEU A 52 3.30 -15.98 -6.82
CA LEU A 52 2.71 -16.46 -5.56
C LEU A 52 3.74 -16.51 -4.41
N LYS A 53 5.04 -16.62 -4.72
CA LYS A 53 6.07 -16.66 -3.70
C LYS A 53 6.21 -15.29 -3.00
N SER A 54 6.22 -14.21 -3.76
CA SER A 54 6.19 -12.85 -3.18
C SER A 54 4.89 -12.62 -2.43
N PHE A 55 3.76 -13.09 -2.95
CA PHE A 55 2.47 -12.96 -2.28
C PHE A 55 2.42 -13.70 -0.93
N SER A 56 3.05 -14.87 -0.80
CA SER A 56 3.08 -15.62 0.46
C SER A 56 3.73 -14.87 1.64
N HIS A 57 4.50 -13.82 1.38
CA HIS A 57 5.07 -13.00 2.45
C HIS A 57 4.03 -12.12 3.17
N ILE A 58 2.92 -11.77 2.51
CA ILE A 58 1.82 -10.97 3.08
C ILE A 58 0.55 -11.80 3.31
N LEU A 59 0.53 -13.04 2.83
CA LEU A 59 -0.48 -14.07 3.10
C LEU A 59 0.24 -15.38 3.44
N PRO A 60 0.69 -15.57 4.70
CA PRO A 60 1.52 -16.70 5.10
C PRO A 60 0.88 -18.09 4.90
N GLU A 61 -0.45 -18.13 4.85
CA GLU A 61 -1.22 -19.38 4.61
C GLU A 61 -1.19 -19.81 3.14
N LEU A 62 -0.76 -18.94 2.22
CA LEU A 62 -0.69 -19.24 0.79
C LEU A 62 0.41 -20.25 0.49
N ASP A 63 0.06 -21.34 -0.19
CA ASP A 63 1.01 -22.30 -0.74
C ASP A 63 1.41 -21.88 -2.17
N ALA A 64 2.63 -21.38 -2.35
CA ALA A 64 3.12 -20.96 -3.66
C ALA A 64 3.24 -22.12 -4.70
N GLY A 65 3.11 -23.38 -4.26
CA GLY A 65 3.10 -24.55 -5.13
C GLY A 65 1.71 -24.93 -5.67
N GLN A 66 0.64 -24.33 -5.15
CA GLN A 66 -0.73 -24.62 -5.59
C GLN A 66 -1.24 -23.52 -6.53
N ALA A 67 -1.73 -23.93 -7.70
CA ALA A 67 -2.21 -22.98 -8.72
C ALA A 67 -3.55 -22.33 -8.37
N TYR A 68 -4.40 -22.97 -7.57
CA TYR A 68 -5.75 -22.50 -7.20
C TYR A 68 -5.96 -22.62 -5.71
N GLN A 69 -6.28 -21.51 -5.05
CA GLN A 69 -6.55 -21.46 -3.62
C GLN A 69 -7.62 -20.41 -3.32
N THR A 70 -8.32 -20.55 -2.21
CA THR A 70 -9.33 -19.57 -1.80
C THR A 70 -9.04 -19.09 -0.38
N PHE A 71 -8.91 -17.77 -0.21
CA PHE A 71 -8.74 -17.14 1.10
C PHE A 71 -9.65 -15.93 1.19
N PHE A 72 -10.31 -15.76 2.33
CA PHE A 72 -11.18 -14.61 2.61
C PHE A 72 -12.27 -14.36 1.53
N GLY A 73 -12.75 -15.41 0.89
CA GLY A 73 -13.76 -15.32 -0.18
C GLY A 73 -13.20 -14.91 -1.55
N VAL A 74 -11.88 -14.81 -1.69
CA VAL A 74 -11.19 -14.51 -2.95
C VAL A 74 -10.53 -15.77 -3.48
N ASN A 75 -10.74 -16.08 -4.75
CA ASN A 75 -10.02 -17.13 -5.46
C ASN A 75 -8.67 -16.58 -5.92
N ILE A 76 -7.59 -17.17 -5.47
CA ILE A 76 -6.23 -16.84 -5.89
C ILE A 76 -5.81 -17.83 -6.95
N ILE A 77 -5.40 -17.35 -8.10
CA ILE A 77 -5.03 -18.14 -9.26
C ILE A 77 -3.61 -17.78 -9.68
N HIS A 78 -2.75 -18.80 -9.75
CA HIS A 78 -1.42 -18.60 -10.31
C HIS A 78 -1.53 -18.31 -11.80
N TRP A 79 -1.14 -17.15 -12.19
CA TRP A 79 -1.16 -16.70 -13.58
C TRP A 79 -0.02 -17.34 -14.37
N ASN A 80 -0.38 -18.35 -15.16
CA ASN A 80 0.53 -19.06 -16.08
C ASN A 80 -0.24 -19.54 -17.31
N ASP A 81 0.48 -20.06 -18.32
CA ASP A 81 -0.14 -20.44 -19.59
C ASP A 81 -1.28 -21.46 -19.42
N SER A 82 -1.12 -22.43 -18.54
CA SER A 82 -2.16 -23.46 -18.33
C SER A 82 -3.41 -22.89 -17.64
N SER A 83 -3.27 -22.00 -16.67
CA SER A 83 -4.43 -21.37 -16.01
C SER A 83 -5.17 -20.41 -16.94
N ILE A 84 -4.45 -19.78 -17.87
CA ILE A 84 -5.04 -18.86 -18.86
C ILE A 84 -5.90 -19.63 -19.90
N GLU A 85 -5.56 -20.87 -20.22
CA GLU A 85 -6.40 -21.71 -21.10
C GLU A 85 -7.80 -21.99 -20.54
N GLU A 86 -7.95 -21.95 -19.21
CA GLU A 86 -9.21 -22.15 -18.49
C GLU A 86 -9.97 -20.86 -18.20
N TYR A 87 -9.46 -19.70 -18.66
CA TYR A 87 -10.04 -18.40 -18.37
C TYR A 87 -11.43 -18.25 -18.98
N SER A 88 -12.36 -17.79 -18.15
CA SER A 88 -13.72 -17.37 -18.55
C SER A 88 -13.99 -15.98 -17.96
N PRO A 89 -14.36 -14.98 -18.80
CA PRO A 89 -14.52 -13.62 -18.33
C PRO A 89 -15.69 -13.47 -17.37
N GLY A 90 -15.50 -12.61 -16.35
CA GLY A 90 -16.56 -12.14 -15.48
C GLY A 90 -17.22 -10.86 -15.99
N GLN A 91 -17.94 -10.17 -15.12
CA GLN A 91 -18.56 -8.88 -15.42
C GLN A 91 -17.53 -7.76 -15.58
N CYS A 92 -16.42 -7.85 -14.86
CA CYS A 92 -15.36 -6.84 -14.83
C CYS A 92 -14.00 -7.51 -14.94
N LEU A 93 -13.15 -6.97 -15.80
CA LEU A 93 -11.76 -7.34 -15.96
C LEU A 93 -10.91 -6.14 -15.55
N ILE A 94 -10.14 -6.30 -14.47
CA ILE A 94 -9.23 -5.29 -13.95
C ILE A 94 -7.79 -5.68 -14.29
N GLU A 95 -7.15 -4.86 -15.09
CA GLU A 95 -5.73 -4.85 -15.35
C GLU A 95 -5.08 -3.93 -14.32
N ALA A 96 -4.41 -4.48 -13.31
CA ALA A 96 -3.79 -3.66 -12.29
C ALA A 96 -2.42 -3.16 -12.76
N PHE A 97 -2.20 -1.85 -12.64
CA PHE A 97 -0.93 -1.17 -12.91
C PHE A 97 -0.38 -1.44 -14.32
N ALA A 98 -1.27 -1.49 -15.31
CA ALA A 98 -0.96 -1.75 -16.71
C ALA A 98 -0.19 -3.09 -16.92
N CYS A 99 -0.57 -4.16 -16.24
CA CYS A 99 0.11 -5.45 -16.21
C CYS A 99 -0.07 -6.30 -17.48
N GLU A 100 -0.31 -5.74 -18.63
CA GLU A 100 -0.47 -6.42 -19.94
C GLU A 100 -1.24 -7.75 -19.88
N ILE A 101 -2.54 -7.69 -20.12
CA ILE A 101 -3.41 -8.88 -20.17
C ILE A 101 -2.95 -9.83 -21.29
N PRO A 102 -2.91 -11.16 -21.08
CA PRO A 102 -2.51 -12.13 -22.08
C PRO A 102 -3.23 -11.98 -23.42
N SER A 103 -2.51 -12.06 -24.53
CA SER A 103 -3.05 -11.87 -25.88
C SER A 103 -4.19 -12.84 -26.19
N SER A 104 -4.13 -14.07 -25.66
CA SER A 104 -5.19 -15.09 -25.84
C SER A 104 -6.53 -14.64 -25.21
N ILE A 105 -6.50 -13.97 -24.06
CA ILE A 105 -7.68 -13.37 -23.43
C ILE A 105 -8.21 -12.25 -24.30
N ILE A 106 -7.35 -11.34 -24.76
CA ILE A 106 -7.73 -10.21 -25.62
C ILE A 106 -8.34 -10.69 -26.94
N GLU A 107 -7.80 -11.75 -27.55
CA GLU A 107 -8.35 -12.38 -28.74
C GLU A 107 -9.73 -12.98 -28.47
N GLY A 108 -9.90 -13.68 -27.34
CA GLY A 108 -11.17 -14.21 -26.90
C GLY A 108 -12.24 -13.14 -26.70
N LEU A 109 -11.88 -12.03 -26.01
CA LEU A 109 -12.79 -10.88 -25.83
C LEU A 109 -13.13 -10.19 -27.16
N THR A 110 -12.18 -10.15 -28.10
CA THR A 110 -12.43 -9.58 -29.44
C THR A 110 -13.44 -10.43 -30.22
N LYS A 111 -13.34 -11.76 -30.10
CA LYS A 111 -14.31 -12.69 -30.69
C LYS A 111 -15.67 -12.56 -30.02
N LEU A 112 -15.70 -12.53 -28.67
CA LEU A 112 -16.93 -12.35 -27.90
C LEU A 112 -17.67 -11.07 -28.29
N LYS A 113 -16.94 -9.97 -28.53
CA LYS A 113 -17.53 -8.71 -29.02
C LYS A 113 -18.28 -8.87 -30.33
N GLN A 114 -17.80 -9.73 -31.23
CA GLN A 114 -18.44 -9.96 -32.55
C GLN A 114 -19.65 -10.87 -32.45
N THR A 115 -19.63 -11.84 -31.51
CA THR A 115 -20.67 -12.85 -31.34
C THR A 115 -21.73 -12.41 -30.33
N ASN A 116 -21.35 -11.85 -29.22
CA ASN A 116 -22.23 -11.44 -28.12
C ASN A 116 -21.74 -10.19 -27.38
N PRO A 117 -21.87 -9.00 -27.95
CA PRO A 117 -21.30 -7.77 -27.37
C PRO A 117 -21.91 -7.39 -26.02
N ILE A 118 -23.09 -7.91 -25.66
CA ILE A 118 -23.73 -7.64 -24.35
C ILE A 118 -23.00 -8.33 -23.20
N GLU A 119 -22.31 -9.40 -23.47
CA GLU A 119 -21.56 -10.19 -22.48
C GLU A 119 -20.08 -9.77 -22.36
N LEU A 120 -19.68 -8.65 -22.97
CA LEU A 120 -18.32 -8.15 -22.78
C LEU A 120 -18.12 -7.67 -21.33
N PRO A 121 -17.03 -8.08 -20.66
CA PRO A 121 -16.67 -7.47 -19.40
C PRO A 121 -16.34 -5.98 -19.57
N ILE A 122 -16.58 -5.22 -18.51
CA ILE A 122 -16.02 -3.88 -18.40
C ILE A 122 -14.53 -4.02 -18.11
N TRP A 123 -13.70 -3.59 -19.07
CA TRP A 123 -12.25 -3.67 -18.94
C TRP A 123 -11.69 -2.37 -18.35
N LEU A 124 -11.06 -2.47 -17.20
CA LEU A 124 -10.47 -1.36 -16.47
C LEU A 124 -8.95 -1.52 -16.39
N ASN A 125 -8.22 -0.43 -16.54
CA ASN A 125 -6.84 -0.32 -16.08
C ASN A 125 -6.85 0.44 -14.75
N LEU A 126 -6.61 -0.29 -13.65
CA LEU A 126 -6.43 0.29 -12.33
C LEU A 126 -5.01 0.83 -12.22
N GLU A 127 -4.88 2.13 -12.20
CA GLU A 127 -3.60 2.84 -12.12
C GLU A 127 -3.11 3.00 -10.68
N TYR A 128 -1.86 3.42 -10.54
CA TYR A 128 -1.28 3.77 -9.24
C TYR A 128 -1.96 5.00 -8.64
N LEU A 129 -2.01 5.04 -7.30
CA LEU A 129 -2.49 6.21 -6.56
C LEU A 129 -1.66 7.45 -6.89
N SER A 130 -2.33 8.55 -7.21
CA SER A 130 -1.70 9.85 -7.39
C SER A 130 -2.53 10.99 -6.80
N ALA A 131 -1.82 12.00 -6.31
CA ALA A 131 -2.38 13.28 -5.86
C ALA A 131 -2.22 14.39 -6.90
N GLU A 132 -1.71 14.08 -8.09
CA GLU A 132 -1.45 15.04 -9.17
C GLU A 132 -2.75 15.50 -9.83
N ASP A 133 -2.85 16.76 -10.19
CA ASP A 133 -4.08 17.39 -10.75
C ASP A 133 -4.58 16.74 -12.05
N TRP A 134 -3.68 16.20 -12.88
CA TRP A 134 -4.04 15.57 -14.16
C TRP A 134 -4.92 14.33 -14.00
N VAL A 135 -4.86 13.67 -12.84
CA VAL A 135 -5.63 12.46 -12.51
C VAL A 135 -7.15 12.70 -12.68
N GLU A 136 -7.63 13.86 -12.24
CA GLU A 136 -9.04 14.21 -12.36
C GLU A 136 -9.53 14.26 -13.83
N GLY A 137 -8.65 14.72 -14.71
CA GLY A 137 -8.96 14.84 -16.14
C GLY A 137 -8.88 13.52 -16.90
N CYS A 138 -8.23 12.50 -16.35
CA CYS A 138 -8.03 11.21 -16.99
C CYS A 138 -8.88 10.08 -16.40
N HIS A 139 -9.36 10.22 -15.16
CA HIS A 139 -10.18 9.21 -14.51
C HIS A 139 -11.48 8.90 -15.29
N GLY A 140 -11.74 7.61 -15.51
CA GLY A 140 -12.92 7.14 -16.21
C GLY A 140 -12.94 7.38 -17.72
N LEU A 141 -11.85 7.91 -18.31
CA LEU A 141 -11.75 8.07 -19.74
C LEU A 141 -11.59 6.73 -20.46
N PRO A 142 -12.27 6.55 -21.63
CA PRO A 142 -12.10 5.36 -22.44
C PRO A 142 -10.80 5.42 -23.25
N SER A 143 -10.15 4.28 -23.37
CA SER A 143 -9.04 4.01 -24.29
C SER A 143 -9.51 3.00 -25.33
N PHE A 144 -9.59 3.41 -26.58
CA PHE A 144 -10.00 2.54 -27.69
C PHE A 144 -8.80 1.74 -28.20
N GLN A 145 -8.91 0.41 -28.17
CA GLN A 145 -7.88 -0.50 -28.62
C GLN A 145 -7.99 -0.76 -30.14
N THR A 146 -6.89 -1.12 -30.78
CA THR A 146 -6.82 -1.38 -32.23
C THR A 146 -7.74 -2.51 -32.70
N ASN A 147 -8.06 -3.48 -31.81
CA ASN A 147 -9.01 -4.57 -32.04
C ASN A 147 -10.48 -4.17 -31.80
N GLY A 148 -10.72 -2.87 -31.50
CA GLY A 148 -12.02 -2.31 -31.26
C GLY A 148 -12.55 -2.50 -29.84
N LEU A 149 -11.86 -3.21 -28.94
CA LEU A 149 -12.21 -3.26 -27.53
C LEU A 149 -12.03 -1.88 -26.89
N GLN A 150 -12.65 -1.67 -25.75
CA GLN A 150 -12.57 -0.44 -24.99
C GLN A 150 -12.12 -0.76 -23.57
N LYS A 151 -11.09 -0.04 -23.11
CA LYS A 151 -10.58 -0.09 -21.75
C LYS A 151 -10.79 1.27 -21.12
N TYR A 152 -11.06 1.32 -19.82
CA TYR A 152 -11.20 2.58 -19.08
C TYR A 152 -10.02 2.78 -18.14
N PHE A 153 -9.49 3.99 -18.04
CA PHE A 153 -8.54 4.35 -17.01
C PHE A 153 -9.27 4.57 -15.68
N TYR A 154 -8.90 3.80 -14.66
CA TYR A 154 -9.42 3.95 -13.31
C TYR A 154 -8.29 4.42 -12.39
N LEU A 155 -8.28 5.69 -12.03
CA LEU A 155 -7.20 6.33 -11.33
C LEU A 155 -7.58 6.61 -9.87
N PRO A 156 -6.98 5.88 -8.90
CA PRO A 156 -7.10 6.20 -7.48
C PRO A 156 -6.57 7.60 -7.19
N GLY A 157 -7.20 8.31 -6.25
CA GLY A 157 -6.79 9.66 -5.89
C GLY A 157 -7.62 10.25 -4.76
N PHE A 158 -7.30 11.47 -4.38
CA PHE A 158 -7.75 12.14 -3.15
C PHE A 158 -9.00 13.01 -3.35
N THR A 159 -9.57 13.10 -4.55
CA THR A 159 -10.70 13.99 -4.84
C THR A 159 -11.94 13.22 -5.26
N ASP A 160 -13.10 13.88 -5.26
CA ASP A 160 -14.37 13.29 -5.72
C ASP A 160 -14.40 12.97 -7.22
N LYS A 161 -13.45 13.51 -8.00
CA LYS A 161 -13.35 13.27 -9.44
C LYS A 161 -12.38 12.14 -9.80
N THR A 162 -11.86 11.43 -8.79
CA THR A 162 -10.94 10.31 -8.95
C THR A 162 -11.56 9.00 -8.48
N GLY A 163 -10.85 7.89 -8.59
CA GLY A 163 -11.30 6.57 -8.16
C GLY A 163 -11.40 6.39 -6.64
N GLY A 164 -10.98 7.37 -5.85
CA GLY A 164 -10.96 7.28 -4.38
C GLY A 164 -9.79 6.47 -3.84
N LEU A 165 -9.84 6.16 -2.56
CA LEU A 165 -8.78 5.49 -1.80
C LEU A 165 -9.28 4.17 -1.22
N ILE A 166 -8.46 3.12 -1.16
CA ILE A 166 -8.83 1.87 -0.49
C ILE A 166 -8.99 2.11 1.01
N CYS A 167 -10.20 1.83 1.51
CA CYS A 167 -10.52 1.92 2.93
C CYS A 167 -11.67 0.97 3.24
N GLU A 168 -11.42 -0.06 4.02
CA GLU A 168 -12.41 -1.02 4.45
C GLU A 168 -13.43 -0.33 5.39
N GLN A 169 -14.71 -0.69 5.28
CA GLN A 169 -15.83 -0.01 5.95
C GLN A 169 -15.63 0.25 7.44
N ASN A 170 -15.03 -0.68 8.17
CA ASN A 170 -14.86 -0.58 9.62
C ASN A 170 -13.44 -0.21 10.06
N LEU A 171 -12.57 0.16 9.12
CA LEU A 171 -11.14 0.35 9.39
C LEU A 171 -10.87 1.37 10.49
N PHE A 172 -11.50 2.54 10.41
CA PHE A 172 -11.26 3.62 11.39
C PHE A 172 -11.80 3.25 12.77
N GLN A 173 -12.95 2.57 12.86
CA GLN A 173 -13.46 2.08 14.12
C GLN A 173 -12.55 1.02 14.74
N LEU A 174 -12.03 0.10 13.95
CA LEU A 174 -11.07 -0.92 14.41
C LEU A 174 -9.78 -0.28 14.92
N ARG A 175 -9.24 0.72 14.20
CA ARG A 175 -8.08 1.50 14.62
C ARG A 175 -8.34 2.23 15.94
N ASP A 176 -9.45 2.97 16.03
CA ASP A 176 -9.74 3.78 17.20
C ASP A 176 -9.96 2.90 18.45
N ASN A 177 -10.65 1.76 18.31
CA ASN A 177 -10.77 0.76 19.35
C ASN A 177 -9.41 0.19 19.78
N TRP A 178 -8.51 -0.07 18.79
CA TRP A 178 -7.16 -0.54 19.08
C TRP A 178 -6.35 0.49 19.86
N GLN A 179 -6.36 1.73 19.41
CA GLN A 179 -5.58 2.82 20.00
C GLN A 179 -6.14 3.34 21.33
N SER A 180 -7.38 3.01 21.68
CA SER A 180 -8.03 3.43 22.94
C SER A 180 -7.53 2.66 24.17
N ASP A 181 -6.86 1.52 23.97
CA ASP A 181 -6.35 0.66 25.05
C ASP A 181 -4.89 0.29 24.80
N ASP A 182 -4.00 0.82 25.64
CA ASP A 182 -2.56 0.52 25.59
C ASP A 182 -2.24 -0.98 25.78
N ALA A 183 -3.15 -1.76 26.37
CA ALA A 183 -3.00 -3.20 26.48
C ALA A 183 -2.91 -3.87 25.09
N ASN A 184 -3.62 -3.38 24.09
CA ASN A 184 -3.52 -3.88 22.70
C ASN A 184 -2.12 -3.70 22.12
N LYS A 185 -1.54 -2.49 22.31
CA LYS A 185 -0.16 -2.17 21.91
C LYS A 185 0.84 -3.10 22.59
N MET A 186 0.72 -3.25 23.91
CA MET A 186 1.63 -4.10 24.68
C MET A 186 1.47 -5.59 24.35
N ALA A 187 0.26 -6.06 24.11
CA ALA A 187 0.01 -7.44 23.67
C ALA A 187 0.68 -7.72 22.31
N LEU A 188 0.55 -6.81 21.34
CA LEU A 188 1.23 -6.91 20.04
C LEU A 188 2.75 -6.95 20.21
N PHE A 189 3.33 -6.07 21.03
CA PHE A 189 4.76 -6.02 21.26
C PHE A 189 5.28 -7.31 21.91
N ASN A 190 4.53 -7.86 22.87
CA ASN A 190 4.85 -9.15 23.47
C ASN A 190 4.78 -10.31 22.45
N GLN A 191 3.74 -10.31 21.59
CA GLN A 191 3.60 -11.31 20.51
C GLN A 191 4.77 -11.24 19.52
N LEU A 192 5.26 -10.04 19.20
CA LEU A 192 6.42 -9.82 18.35
C LEU A 192 7.76 -10.07 19.06
N GLY A 193 7.74 -10.44 20.34
CA GLY A 193 8.93 -10.68 21.15
C GLY A 193 9.72 -9.42 21.52
N LEU A 194 9.12 -8.24 21.41
CA LEU A 194 9.75 -6.97 21.74
C LEU A 194 9.88 -6.83 23.27
N ARG A 195 11.07 -6.44 23.71
CA ARG A 195 11.37 -6.30 25.14
C ARG A 195 11.91 -4.91 25.45
N GLY A 196 11.69 -4.46 26.69
CA GLY A 196 12.22 -3.20 27.18
C GLY A 196 11.48 -1.96 26.69
N ILE A 197 10.30 -2.10 26.05
CA ILE A 197 9.47 -0.97 25.66
C ILE A 197 8.56 -0.61 26.83
N GLU A 198 8.69 0.61 27.33
CA GLU A 198 7.87 1.17 28.39
C GLU A 198 6.87 2.21 27.83
N PRO A 199 5.78 2.54 28.56
CA PRO A 199 4.75 3.44 28.04
C PRO A 199 5.23 4.84 27.63
N ASN A 200 6.32 5.32 28.26
CA ASN A 200 6.93 6.63 27.98
C ASN A 200 8.03 6.59 26.90
N HIS A 201 8.33 5.41 26.36
CA HIS A 201 9.29 5.27 25.26
C HIS A 201 8.62 5.59 23.92
N HIS A 202 9.40 6.17 23.01
CA HIS A 202 8.94 6.42 21.65
C HIS A 202 9.14 5.19 20.77
N VAL A 203 8.14 4.88 19.96
CA VAL A 203 8.18 3.72 19.05
C VAL A 203 7.99 4.20 17.62
N ILE A 204 8.96 3.90 16.77
CA ILE A 204 8.95 4.28 15.34
C ILE A 204 8.95 3.01 14.49
N SER A 205 8.00 2.87 13.58
CA SER A 205 8.08 1.83 12.54
C SER A 205 8.88 2.35 11.34
N VAL A 206 9.72 1.47 10.77
CA VAL A 206 10.51 1.79 9.58
C VAL A 206 10.36 0.71 8.53
N PHE A 207 9.72 1.07 7.43
CA PHE A 207 9.62 0.26 6.23
C PHE A 207 9.93 1.16 5.03
N SER A 208 11.21 1.26 4.66
CA SER A 208 11.72 2.19 3.63
C SER A 208 12.52 1.47 2.55
N TYR A 209 12.82 2.15 1.46
CA TYR A 209 13.90 1.78 0.55
C TYR A 209 15.24 2.15 1.18
N GLU A 210 16.34 1.82 0.51
CA GLU A 210 17.68 2.21 0.93
C GLU A 210 17.85 3.73 0.83
N THR A 211 18.31 4.36 1.92
CA THR A 211 18.59 5.81 1.96
C THR A 211 19.60 6.16 3.06
N PRO A 212 20.58 7.03 2.79
CA PRO A 212 21.46 7.57 3.83
C PRO A 212 20.71 8.35 4.91
N SER A 213 19.55 8.93 4.57
CA SER A 213 18.70 9.70 5.52
C SER A 213 18.27 8.89 6.73
N LEU A 214 18.00 7.57 6.56
CA LEU A 214 17.62 6.70 7.68
C LEU A 214 18.77 6.54 8.68
N LEU A 215 20.00 6.35 8.18
CA LEU A 215 21.18 6.28 9.04
C LEU A 215 21.36 7.56 9.86
N GLY A 216 21.20 8.72 9.21
CA GLY A 216 21.26 10.02 9.88
C GLY A 216 20.26 10.19 10.99
N LEU A 217 18.99 9.82 10.73
CA LEU A 217 17.95 9.86 11.77
C LEU A 217 18.30 8.98 12.95
N ILE A 218 18.69 7.73 12.74
CA ILE A 218 19.05 6.81 13.84
C ILE A 218 20.22 7.38 14.64
N GLN A 219 21.25 7.91 14.01
CA GLN A 219 22.37 8.55 14.70
C GLN A 219 21.94 9.78 15.49
N SER A 220 21.03 10.59 14.97
CA SER A 220 20.51 11.75 15.70
C SER A 220 19.66 11.35 16.91
N TRP A 221 18.89 10.29 16.81
CA TRP A 221 18.04 9.76 17.88
C TRP A 221 18.84 9.18 19.04
N GLN A 222 20.10 8.75 18.85
CA GLN A 222 20.97 8.30 19.91
C GLN A 222 21.25 9.40 20.96
N ALA A 223 21.18 10.68 20.54
CA ALA A 223 21.39 11.83 21.41
C ALA A 223 20.11 12.35 22.08
N GLU A 224 18.93 11.77 21.75
CA GLU A 224 17.65 12.17 22.34
C GLU A 224 17.60 11.80 23.84
N LYS A 225 16.72 12.50 24.59
CA LYS A 225 16.58 12.26 26.03
C LYS A 225 15.74 11.04 26.38
N SER A 226 14.71 10.77 25.56
CA SER A 226 13.80 9.65 25.76
C SER A 226 14.23 8.46 24.91
N PRO A 227 14.15 7.22 25.46
CA PRO A 227 14.45 6.02 24.69
C PRO A 227 13.56 5.88 23.45
N ILE A 228 14.17 5.49 22.34
CA ILE A 228 13.49 5.27 21.06
C ILE A 228 13.64 3.81 20.63
N HIS A 229 12.53 3.17 20.38
CA HIS A 229 12.48 1.81 19.82
C HIS A 229 12.13 1.90 18.34
N VAL A 230 13.01 1.39 17.49
CA VAL A 230 12.84 1.39 16.04
C VAL A 230 12.49 -0.02 15.60
N LEU A 231 11.31 -0.20 15.03
CA LEU A 231 10.74 -1.47 14.60
C LEU A 231 10.95 -1.62 13.09
N ILE A 232 11.84 -2.52 12.68
CA ILE A 232 12.23 -2.67 11.26
C ILE A 232 12.03 -4.13 10.82
N PRO A 233 11.13 -4.44 9.87
CA PRO A 233 11.05 -5.77 9.29
C PRO A 233 12.32 -6.09 8.50
N LYS A 234 12.66 -7.38 8.44
CA LYS A 234 13.77 -7.84 7.60
C LYS A 234 13.51 -7.45 6.14
N GLY A 235 14.40 -6.65 5.56
CA GLY A 235 14.23 -6.16 4.19
C GLY A 235 15.18 -5.01 3.84
N ARG A 236 14.84 -4.28 2.79
CA ARG A 236 15.66 -3.24 2.16
C ARG A 236 16.09 -2.11 3.12
N SER A 237 15.22 -1.70 4.06
CA SER A 237 15.55 -0.66 5.04
C SER A 237 16.85 -0.94 5.82
N LEU A 238 17.10 -2.22 6.13
CA LEU A 238 18.30 -2.63 6.90
C LEU A 238 19.60 -2.45 6.13
N ASN A 239 19.57 -2.42 4.80
CA ASN A 239 20.77 -2.15 4.00
C ASN A 239 21.37 -0.77 4.29
N SER A 240 20.53 0.20 4.67
CA SER A 240 20.96 1.55 5.07
C SER A 240 21.72 1.57 6.39
N LEU A 241 21.67 0.50 7.19
CA LEU A 241 22.17 0.45 8.57
C LEU A 241 23.36 -0.48 8.77
N THR A 242 23.88 -1.08 7.71
CA THR A 242 24.98 -2.07 7.78
C THR A 242 26.22 -1.54 8.49
N SER A 243 26.51 -0.24 8.38
CA SER A 243 27.66 0.40 9.03
C SER A 243 27.56 0.44 10.56
N ILE A 244 26.35 0.59 11.11
CA ILE A 244 26.11 0.65 12.56
C ILE A 244 25.78 -0.73 13.15
N LEU A 245 25.24 -1.65 12.35
CA LEU A 245 24.93 -3.02 12.78
C LEU A 245 26.18 -3.92 12.79
N ALA A 246 27.26 -3.51 12.14
CA ALA A 246 28.51 -4.26 12.00
C ALA A 246 28.32 -5.70 11.48
N CYS A 247 27.24 -5.97 10.76
CA CYS A 247 26.95 -7.26 10.15
C CYS A 247 26.20 -7.08 8.81
N SER A 248 26.27 -8.09 7.95
CA SER A 248 25.50 -8.09 6.71
C SER A 248 24.03 -8.41 6.99
N VAL A 249 23.13 -7.81 6.21
CA VAL A 249 21.65 -7.96 6.37
C VAL A 249 21.20 -9.42 6.25
N ASP A 250 21.88 -10.23 5.43
CA ASP A 250 21.56 -11.66 5.27
C ASP A 250 21.68 -12.47 6.56
N LYS A 251 22.56 -12.03 7.48
CA LYS A 251 22.78 -12.66 8.78
C LYS A 251 21.78 -12.21 9.86
N LEU A 252 20.99 -11.18 9.58
CA LEU A 252 19.99 -10.69 10.52
C LEU A 252 18.81 -11.65 10.56
N VAL A 253 18.32 -11.91 11.78
CA VAL A 253 17.20 -12.80 12.04
C VAL A 253 16.12 -12.02 12.79
N ALA A 254 14.86 -12.28 12.47
CA ALA A 254 13.73 -11.73 13.21
C ALA A 254 13.85 -12.06 14.72
N GLY A 255 13.53 -11.09 15.57
CA GLY A 255 13.70 -11.17 17.04
C GLY A 255 15.05 -10.65 17.56
N GLN A 256 16.00 -10.35 16.68
CA GLN A 256 17.26 -9.70 17.11
C GLN A 256 17.02 -8.25 17.53
N GLN A 257 17.81 -7.80 18.50
CA GLN A 257 17.83 -6.43 18.99
C GLN A 257 19.26 -5.88 18.98
N PHE A 258 19.38 -4.60 18.66
CA PHE A 258 20.66 -3.86 18.70
C PHE A 258 20.47 -2.61 19.55
N ASN A 259 21.22 -2.50 20.63
CA ASN A 259 21.20 -1.34 21.51
C ASN A 259 22.28 -0.35 21.06
N LEU A 260 21.87 0.84 20.70
CA LEU A 260 22.68 1.94 20.20
C LEU A 260 22.39 3.18 21.07
N ASP A 261 23.03 3.29 22.21
CA ASP A 261 22.75 4.32 23.23
C ASP A 261 21.26 4.40 23.58
N ASN A 262 20.57 5.49 23.28
CA ASN A 262 19.13 5.65 23.53
C ASN A 262 18.23 5.02 22.46
N VAL A 263 18.78 4.41 21.42
CA VAL A 263 18.02 3.73 20.36
C VAL A 263 18.14 2.22 20.51
N THR A 264 17.01 1.53 20.49
CA THR A 264 16.96 0.07 20.36
C THR A 264 16.32 -0.29 19.00
N LEU A 265 17.10 -0.91 18.12
CA LEU A 265 16.59 -1.46 16.86
C LEU A 265 16.06 -2.87 17.10
N HIS A 266 14.84 -3.14 16.64
CA HIS A 266 14.19 -4.44 16.68
C HIS A 266 13.97 -4.97 15.27
N ILE A 267 14.55 -6.12 14.95
CA ILE A 267 14.35 -6.78 13.67
C ILE A 267 13.05 -7.59 13.73
N LEU A 268 12.05 -7.17 12.98
CA LEU A 268 10.75 -7.83 12.98
C LEU A 268 10.66 -8.96 11.93
N PRO A 269 9.84 -9.99 12.19
CA PRO A 269 9.38 -10.87 11.12
C PRO A 269 8.48 -10.11 10.15
N MET A 270 8.28 -10.65 8.96
CA MET A 270 7.18 -10.24 8.09
C MET A 270 5.85 -10.64 8.74
N THR A 271 4.81 -9.88 8.45
CA THR A 271 3.46 -10.11 8.98
C THR A 271 2.44 -9.96 7.86
N ASP A 272 1.23 -10.46 8.09
CA ASP A 272 0.11 -10.21 7.21
C ASP A 272 -0.31 -8.74 7.23
N GLN A 273 -1.21 -8.36 6.35
CA GLN A 273 -1.66 -6.96 6.23
C GLN A 273 -2.38 -6.44 7.48
N GLN A 274 -3.09 -7.28 8.22
CA GLN A 274 -3.73 -6.86 9.47
C GLN A 274 -2.72 -6.63 10.59
N GLY A 275 -1.73 -7.51 10.71
CA GLY A 275 -0.62 -7.34 11.63
C GLY A 275 0.18 -6.08 11.34
N TYR A 276 0.40 -5.77 10.04
CA TYR A 276 1.06 -4.54 9.62
C TYR A 276 0.24 -3.29 10.00
N ASP A 277 -1.07 -3.29 9.77
CA ASP A 277 -1.95 -2.19 10.17
C ASP A 277 -1.87 -1.95 11.69
N ARG A 278 -1.96 -3.03 12.49
CA ARG A 278 -1.84 -2.93 13.96
C ARG A 278 -0.48 -2.42 14.40
N LEU A 279 0.59 -2.78 13.68
CA LEU A 279 1.94 -2.26 13.93
C LEU A 279 1.97 -0.74 13.74
N LEU A 280 1.48 -0.23 12.61
CA LEU A 280 1.40 1.20 12.32
C LEU A 280 0.54 1.95 13.34
N TRP A 281 -0.59 1.36 13.78
CA TRP A 281 -1.46 1.95 14.81
C TRP A 281 -0.79 2.03 16.19
N SER A 282 0.16 1.14 16.47
CA SER A 282 0.84 1.02 17.76
C SER A 282 2.11 1.88 17.87
N CYS A 283 2.61 2.41 16.76
CA CYS A 283 3.77 3.29 16.74
C CYS A 283 3.39 4.75 16.89
N ASP A 284 4.34 5.58 17.35
CA ASP A 284 4.14 7.02 17.51
C ASP A 284 4.46 7.78 16.22
N PHE A 285 5.32 7.20 15.38
CA PHE A 285 5.70 7.72 14.08
C PHE A 285 5.95 6.57 13.09
N ASN A 286 5.63 6.78 11.81
CA ASN A 286 5.78 5.75 10.78
C ASN A 286 6.63 6.25 9.61
N ILE A 287 7.68 5.52 9.24
CA ILE A 287 8.41 5.73 7.98
C ILE A 287 7.98 4.59 7.06
N VAL A 288 7.31 4.92 5.97
CA VAL A 288 6.68 3.94 5.08
C VAL A 288 7.12 4.12 3.63
N ARG A 289 6.95 3.08 2.81
CA ARG A 289 7.32 3.11 1.39
C ARG A 289 6.20 2.61 0.49
N GLY A 290 6.39 2.81 -0.83
CA GLY A 290 5.45 2.31 -1.83
C GLY A 290 4.06 2.91 -1.70
N GLU A 291 3.02 2.19 -2.14
CA GLU A 291 1.65 2.70 -2.18
C GLU A 291 0.77 2.17 -1.05
N ASP A 292 0.71 0.84 -0.84
CA ASP A 292 -0.13 0.26 0.22
C ASP A 292 0.29 0.78 1.61
N SER A 293 1.57 0.69 1.94
CA SER A 293 2.08 1.17 3.23
C SER A 293 1.89 2.67 3.44
N PHE A 294 2.03 3.46 2.38
CA PHE A 294 1.78 4.90 2.41
C PHE A 294 0.32 5.22 2.75
N LEU A 295 -0.62 4.54 2.11
CA LEU A 295 -2.03 4.73 2.41
C LEU A 295 -2.37 4.27 3.83
N ARG A 296 -1.82 3.13 4.27
CA ARG A 296 -2.06 2.59 5.63
C ARG A 296 -1.45 3.45 6.72
N ALA A 297 -0.32 4.14 6.48
CA ALA A 297 0.24 5.12 7.42
C ALA A 297 -0.70 6.32 7.64
N GLN A 298 -1.36 6.78 6.61
CA GLN A 298 -2.39 7.82 6.72
C GLN A 298 -3.56 7.32 7.58
N TRP A 299 -4.05 6.09 7.31
CA TRP A 299 -5.13 5.47 8.08
C TRP A 299 -4.74 5.16 9.53
N ALA A 300 -3.46 5.06 9.85
CA ALA A 300 -2.99 4.91 11.23
C ALA A 300 -3.22 6.14 12.11
N ALA A 301 -3.53 7.30 11.52
CA ALA A 301 -3.75 8.56 12.24
C ALA A 301 -2.53 8.96 13.12
N LYS A 302 -1.34 8.69 12.62
CA LYS A 302 -0.03 9.01 13.22
C LYS A 302 0.81 9.81 12.25
N PRO A 303 1.73 10.69 12.71
CA PRO A 303 2.67 11.35 11.83
C PRO A 303 3.53 10.34 11.07
N PHE A 304 3.92 10.67 9.85
CA PHE A 304 4.69 9.76 9.01
C PHE A 304 5.61 10.47 8.02
N ILE A 305 6.58 9.72 7.48
CA ILE A 305 7.36 10.04 6.28
C ILE A 305 6.98 9.02 5.21
N TRP A 306 6.72 9.50 4.00
CA TRP A 306 6.55 8.65 2.83
C TRP A 306 7.84 8.58 2.02
N HIS A 307 8.49 7.42 2.00
CA HIS A 307 9.59 7.12 1.09
C HIS A 307 9.01 6.55 -0.19
N ILE A 308 8.74 7.43 -1.15
CA ILE A 308 8.17 7.06 -2.43
C ILE A 308 9.16 6.23 -3.26
N TYR A 309 8.66 5.34 -4.13
CA TYR A 309 9.50 4.52 -5.01
C TYR A 309 10.36 5.42 -5.91
N PRO A 310 11.70 5.33 -5.84
CA PRO A 310 12.59 6.13 -6.68
C PRO A 310 12.39 5.82 -8.16
N GLN A 311 12.17 6.85 -8.96
CA GLN A 311 12.02 6.76 -10.43
C GLN A 311 13.14 7.54 -11.11
N GLU A 312 13.40 7.22 -12.38
CA GLU A 312 14.34 7.97 -13.21
C GLU A 312 13.91 9.44 -13.32
N ASP A 313 14.88 10.34 -13.50
CA ASP A 313 14.66 11.79 -13.63
C ASP A 313 13.86 12.43 -12.48
N ASP A 314 13.87 11.82 -11.29
CA ASP A 314 13.20 12.33 -10.09
C ASP A 314 11.67 12.55 -10.22
N TYR A 315 11.00 11.90 -11.16
CA TYR A 315 9.54 12.01 -11.34
C TYR A 315 8.74 11.66 -10.09
N HIS A 316 9.26 10.77 -9.26
CA HIS A 316 8.66 10.43 -7.97
C HIS A 316 8.53 11.64 -7.03
N LEU A 317 9.42 12.63 -7.12
CA LEU A 317 9.34 13.86 -6.31
C LEU A 317 8.15 14.73 -6.72
N ILE A 318 7.73 14.70 -7.97
CA ILE A 318 6.52 15.41 -8.43
C ILE A 318 5.28 14.85 -7.74
N LYS A 319 5.16 13.52 -7.65
CA LYS A 319 4.08 12.84 -6.92
C LYS A 319 4.12 13.15 -5.43
N LEU A 320 5.32 13.18 -4.85
CA LEU A 320 5.52 13.55 -3.45
C LEU A 320 5.06 14.99 -3.17
N GLU A 321 5.45 15.95 -4.02
CA GLU A 321 5.05 17.36 -3.88
C GLU A 321 3.53 17.52 -4.00
N ALA A 322 2.89 16.87 -4.97
CA ALA A 322 1.44 16.90 -5.14
C ALA A 322 0.71 16.39 -3.88
N PHE A 323 1.17 15.28 -3.31
CA PHE A 323 0.62 14.77 -2.06
C PHE A 323 0.86 15.72 -0.88
N MET A 324 2.08 16.24 -0.72
CA MET A 324 2.40 17.15 0.37
C MET A 324 1.55 18.42 0.32
N GLN A 325 1.23 18.92 -0.85
CA GLN A 325 0.35 20.07 -1.03
C GLN A 325 -1.04 19.80 -0.45
N ILE A 326 -1.65 18.64 -0.79
CA ILE A 326 -2.98 18.26 -0.30
C ILE A 326 -2.94 18.00 1.22
N TYR A 327 -1.94 17.26 1.69
CA TYR A 327 -1.81 16.92 3.10
C TYR A 327 -1.66 18.15 3.98
N CYS A 328 -0.92 19.13 3.52
CA CYS A 328 -0.62 20.36 4.27
C CYS A 328 -1.65 21.48 4.13
N ASP A 329 -2.69 21.33 3.29
CA ASP A 329 -3.66 22.39 3.01
C ASP A 329 -4.30 23.00 4.29
N ASN A 330 -4.54 22.16 5.30
CA ASN A 330 -5.11 22.57 6.59
C ASN A 330 -4.10 22.54 7.74
N LEU A 331 -2.80 22.46 7.46
CA LEU A 331 -1.76 22.48 8.46
C LEU A 331 -1.14 23.89 8.57
N ALA A 332 -0.92 24.35 9.81
CA ALA A 332 -0.31 25.66 10.02
C ALA A 332 1.08 25.76 9.32
N PRO A 333 1.42 26.90 8.68
CA PRO A 333 2.62 27.02 7.84
C PRO A 333 3.94 26.74 8.57
N ASP A 334 4.01 27.01 9.86
CA ASP A 334 5.15 26.75 10.73
C ASP A 334 5.39 25.25 10.99
N LEU A 335 4.37 24.40 10.74
CA LEU A 335 4.46 22.96 10.77
C LEU A 335 4.52 22.34 9.38
N ALA A 336 3.71 22.87 8.45
CA ALA A 336 3.66 22.37 7.07
C ALA A 336 5.04 22.43 6.41
N LYS A 337 5.73 23.56 6.53
CA LYS A 337 7.04 23.73 5.91
C LYS A 337 8.10 22.73 6.43
N PRO A 338 8.36 22.59 7.75
CA PRO A 338 9.32 21.61 8.24
C PRO A 338 8.93 20.17 7.90
N TRP A 339 7.64 19.83 7.89
CA TRP A 339 7.19 18.49 7.53
C TRP A 339 7.44 18.18 6.04
N CYS A 340 7.12 19.12 5.14
CA CYS A 340 7.43 19.00 3.72
C CYS A 340 8.95 18.89 3.47
N GLU A 341 9.75 19.73 4.11
CA GLU A 341 11.21 19.72 3.99
C GLU A 341 11.81 18.40 4.50
N LEU A 342 11.26 17.84 5.59
CA LEU A 342 11.65 16.52 6.10
C LEU A 342 11.36 15.40 5.07
N ASN A 343 10.14 15.35 4.55
CA ASN A 343 9.77 14.35 3.54
C ASN A 343 10.65 14.47 2.28
N ARG A 344 10.88 15.70 1.81
CA ARG A 344 11.71 15.97 0.62
C ARG A 344 13.15 15.54 0.84
N SER A 345 13.79 15.98 1.92
CA SER A 345 15.18 15.66 2.21
C SER A 345 15.39 14.17 2.46
N PHE A 346 14.40 13.49 3.09
CA PHE A 346 14.44 12.03 3.27
C PHE A 346 14.43 11.30 1.93
N ASN A 347 13.57 11.69 1.00
CA ASN A 347 13.47 11.10 -0.34
C ASN A 347 14.70 11.39 -1.22
N GLN A 348 15.32 12.55 -1.04
CA GLN A 348 16.57 12.91 -1.74
C GLN A 348 17.83 12.24 -1.15
N GLY A 349 17.70 11.49 -0.06
CA GLY A 349 18.84 10.88 0.62
C GLY A 349 19.78 11.90 1.28
N ASN A 350 19.32 13.12 1.54
CA ASN A 350 20.12 14.18 2.17
C ASN A 350 20.11 14.00 3.69
N GLN A 351 21.11 13.29 4.20
CA GLN A 351 21.23 12.94 5.61
C GLN A 351 21.23 14.14 6.55
N ILE A 352 21.99 15.20 6.19
CA ILE A 352 22.17 16.41 7.04
C ILE A 352 20.84 17.17 7.14
N ASP A 353 20.22 17.47 6.01
CA ASP A 353 18.97 18.23 5.99
C ASP A 353 17.83 17.44 6.60
N THR A 354 17.77 16.11 6.40
CA THR A 354 16.78 15.23 7.06
C THR A 354 16.85 15.36 8.58
N VAL A 355 18.05 15.31 9.16
CA VAL A 355 18.25 15.46 10.62
C VAL A 355 17.84 16.87 11.09
N ASN A 356 18.27 17.89 10.35
CA ASN A 356 17.92 19.29 10.68
C ASN A 356 16.39 19.55 10.65
N HIS A 357 15.69 18.96 9.69
CA HIS A 357 14.24 19.14 9.56
C HIS A 357 13.48 18.28 10.58
N TRP A 358 13.96 17.07 10.91
CA TRP A 358 13.43 16.27 12.00
C TRP A 358 13.45 17.03 13.34
N GLN A 359 14.60 17.61 13.70
CA GLN A 359 14.76 18.36 14.94
C GLN A 359 13.83 19.58 15.02
N LYS A 360 13.51 20.22 13.87
CA LYS A 360 12.58 21.36 13.83
C LYS A 360 11.13 20.95 14.08
N LEU A 361 10.75 19.70 13.78
CA LEU A 361 9.36 19.23 13.93
C LEU A 361 8.97 18.94 15.37
N GLU A 362 9.94 18.75 16.28
CA GLU A 362 9.69 18.25 17.63
C GLU A 362 8.79 17.00 17.64
N PHE A 363 9.33 15.85 17.97
CA PHE A 363 8.73 14.50 17.84
C PHE A 363 7.27 14.38 18.34
N ASN A 364 6.92 15.16 19.38
CA ASN A 364 5.58 15.13 20.00
C ASN A 364 4.77 16.40 19.77
N HIS A 365 4.95 17.09 18.64
CA HIS A 365 4.22 18.32 18.41
C HIS A 365 2.72 18.07 18.32
N LEU A 366 1.95 18.52 19.32
CA LEU A 366 0.51 18.28 19.42
C LEU A 366 -0.31 18.65 18.19
N PRO A 367 -0.08 19.80 17.52
CA PRO A 367 -0.79 20.13 16.29
C PRO A 367 -0.53 19.16 15.13
N LEU A 368 0.68 18.61 14.97
CA LEU A 368 0.97 17.61 13.94
C LEU A 368 0.23 16.29 14.23
N LEU A 369 0.21 15.88 15.50
CA LEU A 369 -0.57 14.72 15.94
C LEU A 369 -2.08 14.92 15.73
N GLN A 370 -2.58 16.12 16.01
CA GLN A 370 -3.99 16.44 15.79
C GLN A 370 -4.34 16.43 14.29
N HIS A 371 -3.48 16.96 13.45
CA HIS A 371 -3.65 16.92 12.00
C HIS A 371 -3.67 15.45 11.50
N ALA A 372 -2.70 14.63 11.91
CA ALA A 372 -2.66 13.21 11.55
C ALA A 372 -3.92 12.44 11.98
N LYS A 373 -4.56 12.81 13.12
CA LYS A 373 -5.82 12.22 13.57
C LYS A 373 -7.03 12.60 12.72
N THR A 374 -7.07 13.83 12.22
CA THR A 374 -8.20 14.32 11.42
C THR A 374 -8.07 14.01 9.93
N TRP A 375 -6.85 13.87 9.45
CA TRP A 375 -6.52 13.65 8.04
C TRP A 375 -7.24 12.46 7.40
N PRO A 376 -7.36 11.27 8.02
CA PRO A 376 -8.02 10.12 7.39
C PRO A 376 -9.44 10.41 6.92
N MET A 377 -10.23 11.15 7.69
CA MET A 377 -11.59 11.52 7.30
C MET A 377 -11.61 12.54 6.16
N THR A 378 -10.65 13.46 6.15
CA THR A 378 -10.49 14.43 5.06
C THR A 378 -10.08 13.73 3.77
N ALA A 379 -9.09 12.84 3.83
CA ALA A 379 -8.55 12.13 2.67
C ALA A 379 -9.56 11.14 2.06
N LEU A 380 -10.33 10.42 2.89
CA LEU A 380 -11.32 9.46 2.40
C LEU A 380 -12.45 10.16 1.63
N ASN A 381 -12.77 11.40 2.03
CA ASN A 381 -13.80 12.20 1.39
C ASN A 381 -15.18 11.50 1.42
N SER A 382 -15.89 11.41 0.27
CA SER A 382 -17.28 10.95 0.19
C SER A 382 -17.43 9.42 0.14
N ALA A 383 -16.50 8.72 -0.51
CA ALA A 383 -16.56 7.27 -0.67
C ALA A 383 -15.19 6.66 -0.98
N ASP A 384 -14.98 5.43 -0.52
CA ASP A 384 -13.78 4.64 -0.78
C ASP A 384 -13.70 4.12 -2.23
N LEU A 385 -12.52 3.58 -2.60
CA LEU A 385 -12.23 3.09 -3.94
C LEU A 385 -13.16 1.95 -4.35
N ALA A 386 -13.41 0.97 -3.48
CA ALA A 386 -14.25 -0.17 -3.81
C ALA A 386 -15.71 0.27 -4.07
N THR A 387 -16.24 1.19 -3.25
CA THR A 387 -17.55 1.80 -3.45
C THR A 387 -17.66 2.47 -4.82
N ARG A 388 -16.72 3.35 -5.15
CA ARG A 388 -16.70 4.09 -6.41
C ARG A 388 -16.53 3.15 -7.61
N LEU A 389 -15.68 2.15 -7.48
CA LEU A 389 -15.43 1.15 -8.52
C LEU A 389 -16.68 0.33 -8.83
N VAL A 390 -17.39 -0.14 -7.80
CA VAL A 390 -18.65 -0.88 -7.96
C VAL A 390 -19.72 0.00 -8.60
N GLN A 391 -19.82 1.27 -8.22
CA GLN A 391 -20.73 2.23 -8.84
C GLN A 391 -20.39 2.49 -10.31
N PHE A 392 -19.10 2.63 -10.62
CA PHE A 392 -18.61 2.81 -11.98
C PHE A 392 -19.01 1.62 -12.88
N VAL A 393 -18.73 0.39 -12.44
CA VAL A 393 -19.08 -0.83 -13.19
C VAL A 393 -20.59 -0.95 -13.37
N LYS A 394 -21.40 -0.68 -12.35
CA LYS A 394 -22.88 -0.74 -12.44
C LYS A 394 -23.49 0.33 -13.36
N SER A 395 -22.77 1.40 -13.65
CA SER A 395 -23.24 2.50 -14.51
C SER A 395 -22.94 2.29 -15.99
N ARG A 396 -22.22 1.22 -16.34
CA ARG A 396 -21.81 0.89 -17.73
C ARG A 396 -22.59 -0.30 -18.27
#